data_9cca82e8ec7a972003bafb9f1b592fb9
#
_entry.id   9cca82e8ec7a972003bafb9f1b592fb9
#
_cell.length_a   1.000
_cell.length_b   1.000
_cell.length_c   1.000
_cell.angle_alpha   90.00
_cell.angle_beta   90.00
_cell.angle_gamma   90.00
#
_symmetry.space_group_name_H-M   'P 1'
#
loop_
_entity.id
_entity.type
_entity.pdbx_description
1 polymer ?
#
loop_
_entity_poly.entity_id
_entity_poly.type
_entity_poly.pdbx_seq_one_letter_code
_entity_poly.pdbx_strand_id
1 'polypeptide(L)'
;MAFSYDNLKLDKGMYQEAGRSFSQVLERQDPSEQYKGTSLEGLDAFQRQLKRFDIKVKGAGSDVVEKFFRTADSAVLFPEYIARSVRQGMEEGDILPHITAAVTRFDGMDYRSITAEAGGDSKQLRHVEEGAAIPATTIQVQSNLVKLRKRGRMPVASYEAVRYQKLDLFTVTLRQIG
;
A
#
# COMPACT_ATOMS: atom_id res chain seq x y z
N MET A 1 28.38 13.16 9.49
CA MET A 1 27.89 11.86 10.00
C MET A 1 28.07 10.85 8.89
N ALA A 2 28.57 9.65 9.15
CA ALA A 2 28.63 8.60 8.17
C ALA A 2 27.20 8.13 7.88
N PHE A 3 26.82 8.06 6.61
CA PHE A 3 25.51 7.56 6.20
C PHE A 3 25.43 6.06 6.50
N SER A 4 24.34 5.60 7.11
CA SER A 4 24.18 4.21 7.56
C SER A 4 23.67 3.27 6.46
N TYR A 5 23.07 3.79 5.38
CA TYR A 5 22.42 2.95 4.38
C TYR A 5 23.38 1.97 3.66
N ASP A 6 24.66 2.34 3.48
CA ASP A 6 25.66 1.49 2.82
C ASP A 6 26.10 0.29 3.65
N ASN A 7 26.01 0.40 4.98
CA ASN A 7 26.48 -0.62 5.92
C ASN A 7 25.33 -1.44 6.53
N LEU A 8 24.08 -1.16 6.13
CA LEU A 8 22.92 -1.84 6.67
C LEU A 8 22.89 -3.29 6.20
N LYS A 9 22.89 -4.24 7.15
CA LYS A 9 22.71 -5.65 6.84
C LYS A 9 21.24 -5.96 6.66
N LEU A 10 20.88 -6.45 5.48
CA LEU A 10 19.51 -6.86 5.17
C LEU A 10 19.31 -8.33 5.50
N ASP A 11 18.25 -8.63 6.24
CA ASP A 11 17.91 -9.99 6.65
C ASP A 11 16.43 -10.29 6.41
N LYS A 12 16.11 -11.54 6.06
CA LYS A 12 14.73 -11.99 5.86
C LYS A 12 13.88 -11.90 7.12
N GLY A 13 14.49 -11.96 8.30
CA GLY A 13 13.82 -11.78 9.58
C GLY A 13 13.14 -10.41 9.74
N MET A 14 13.57 -9.39 8.97
CA MET A 14 12.95 -8.06 8.96
C MET A 14 11.48 -8.08 8.49
N TYR A 15 11.08 -9.10 7.75
CA TYR A 15 9.68 -9.33 7.35
C TYR A 15 8.83 -9.95 8.47
N GLN A 16 9.45 -10.47 9.52
CA GLN A 16 8.78 -11.19 10.60
C GLN A 16 8.51 -10.31 11.82
N GLU A 17 8.93 -9.04 11.83
CA GLU A 17 8.62 -8.13 12.92
C GLU A 17 7.11 -7.93 13.05
N ALA A 18 6.55 -8.31 14.20
CA ALA A 18 5.12 -8.22 14.46
C ALA A 18 4.62 -6.76 14.37
N GLY A 19 3.55 -6.54 13.61
CA GLY A 19 2.89 -5.24 13.50
C GLY A 19 3.64 -4.20 12.66
N ARG A 20 4.71 -4.57 11.95
CA ARG A 20 5.47 -3.65 11.10
C ARG A 20 5.69 -4.20 9.70
N SER A 21 5.66 -3.32 8.71
CA SER A 21 6.07 -3.65 7.36
C SER A 21 7.60 -3.61 7.24
N PHE A 22 8.14 -4.30 6.24
CA PHE A 22 9.58 -4.26 5.92
C PHE A 22 10.09 -2.83 5.72
N SER A 23 9.33 -1.98 5.02
CA SER A 23 9.68 -0.57 4.84
C SER A 23 9.76 0.20 6.15
N GLN A 24 8.87 -0.06 7.11
CA GLN A 24 8.92 0.59 8.43
C GLN A 24 10.12 0.12 9.25
N VAL A 25 10.50 -1.14 9.12
CA VAL A 25 11.71 -1.68 9.78
C VAL A 25 12.96 -1.02 9.20
N LEU A 26 13.04 -0.93 7.87
CA LEU A 26 14.15 -0.23 7.20
C LEU A 26 14.22 1.25 7.59
N GLU A 27 13.10 1.96 7.59
CA GLU A 27 13.05 3.38 7.92
C GLU A 27 13.46 3.65 9.38
N ARG A 28 13.18 2.71 10.30
CA ARG A 28 13.65 2.80 11.68
C ARG A 28 15.18 2.63 11.80
N GLN A 29 15.76 1.75 10.97
CA GLN A 29 17.21 1.50 10.98
C GLN A 29 18.00 2.55 10.22
N ASP A 30 17.38 3.13 9.18
CA ASP A 30 17.95 4.16 8.30
C ASP A 30 16.92 5.29 8.08
N PRO A 31 16.74 6.19 9.07
CA PRO A 31 15.74 7.25 9.01
C PRO A 31 15.98 8.24 7.88
N SER A 32 14.94 8.54 7.09
CA SER A 32 15.01 9.48 5.95
C SER A 32 15.33 10.89 6.37
N GLU A 33 15.03 11.25 7.61
CA GLU A 33 15.28 12.62 8.16
C GLU A 33 16.76 13.01 8.17
N GLN A 34 17.67 12.05 8.32
CA GLN A 34 19.12 12.32 8.34
C GLN A 34 19.70 12.67 6.97
N TYR A 35 18.93 12.51 5.89
CA TYR A 35 19.36 12.77 4.52
C TYR A 35 18.87 14.11 3.96
N LYS A 36 18.20 14.94 4.76
CA LYS A 36 17.78 16.30 4.37
C LYS A 36 19.00 17.13 3.95
N GLY A 37 18.90 17.83 2.83
CA GLY A 37 20.01 18.61 2.24
C GLY A 37 21.08 17.78 1.54
N THR A 38 20.86 16.47 1.30
CA THR A 38 21.80 15.61 0.58
C THR A 38 21.22 15.15 -0.76
N SER A 39 22.06 14.53 -1.60
CA SER A 39 21.61 13.91 -2.87
C SER A 39 20.68 12.71 -2.70
N LEU A 40 20.40 12.29 -1.47
CA LEU A 40 19.51 11.20 -1.10
C LEU A 40 18.19 11.71 -0.50
N GLU A 41 18.01 13.03 -0.42
CA GLU A 41 16.77 13.62 0.02
C GLU A 41 15.60 13.20 -0.89
N GLY A 42 14.45 12.92 -0.30
CA GLY A 42 13.26 12.44 -1.02
C GLY A 42 13.26 10.94 -1.34
N LEU A 43 14.35 10.21 -1.09
CA LEU A 43 14.38 8.77 -1.19
C LEU A 43 14.03 8.13 0.16
N ASP A 44 13.11 7.17 0.14
CA ASP A 44 12.85 6.33 1.33
C ASP A 44 13.98 5.31 1.54
N ALA A 45 13.99 4.65 2.71
CA ALA A 45 15.02 3.68 3.06
C ALA A 45 15.14 2.53 2.03
N PHE A 46 14.03 2.07 1.48
CA PHE A 46 14.02 1.04 0.43
C PHE A 46 14.68 1.54 -0.86
N GLN A 47 14.36 2.75 -1.30
CA GLN A 47 14.94 3.36 -2.50
C GLN A 47 16.43 3.60 -2.35
N ARG A 48 16.89 3.98 -1.13
CA ARG A 48 18.33 4.08 -0.83
C ARG A 48 19.04 2.73 -0.96
N GLN A 49 18.39 1.65 -0.51
CA GLN A 49 18.96 0.30 -0.71
C GLN A 49 19.00 -0.11 -2.18
N LEU A 50 17.98 0.22 -2.98
CA LEU A 50 18.05 0.01 -4.44
C LEU A 50 19.23 0.77 -5.07
N LYS A 51 19.46 2.01 -4.63
CA LYS A 51 20.60 2.82 -5.09
C LYS A 51 21.94 2.22 -4.66
N ARG A 52 22.05 1.70 -3.43
CA ARG A 52 23.25 1.00 -2.93
C ARG A 52 23.65 -0.18 -3.82
N PHE A 53 22.68 -0.97 -4.25
CA PHE A 53 22.91 -2.12 -5.14
C PHE A 53 22.86 -1.75 -6.63
N ASP A 54 22.77 -0.45 -6.94
CA ASP A 54 22.65 0.08 -8.32
C ASP A 54 21.52 -0.61 -9.10
N ILE A 55 20.36 -0.86 -8.46
CA ILE A 55 19.21 -1.50 -9.10
C ILE A 55 18.27 -0.43 -9.65
N LYS A 56 18.16 -0.35 -10.96
CA LYS A 56 17.28 0.58 -11.69
C LYS A 56 15.98 -0.13 -12.07
N VAL A 57 14.88 0.24 -11.42
CA VAL A 57 13.58 -0.44 -11.59
C VAL A 57 12.70 0.18 -12.67
N LYS A 58 12.96 1.41 -13.14
CA LYS A 58 12.12 2.16 -14.08
C LYS A 58 12.88 2.67 -15.29
N GLY A 59 12.15 2.84 -16.41
CA GLY A 59 12.62 3.46 -17.63
C GLY A 59 13.40 2.54 -18.55
N ALA A 60 13.83 3.10 -19.72
CA ALA A 60 14.53 2.34 -20.76
C ALA A 60 15.85 1.70 -20.29
N GLY A 61 16.49 2.30 -19.29
CA GLY A 61 17.71 1.78 -18.65
C GLY A 61 17.44 0.87 -17.45
N SER A 62 16.21 0.34 -17.29
CA SER A 62 15.91 -0.58 -16.19
C SER A 62 16.73 -1.86 -16.29
N ASP A 63 17.11 -2.37 -15.13
CA ASP A 63 17.86 -3.61 -15.00
C ASP A 63 16.98 -4.85 -15.22
N VAL A 64 17.61 -6.02 -15.29
CA VAL A 64 16.92 -7.31 -15.30
C VAL A 64 16.59 -7.77 -13.89
N VAL A 65 15.55 -8.60 -13.74
CA VAL A 65 15.09 -9.11 -12.45
C VAL A 65 16.20 -9.86 -11.70
N GLU A 66 17.08 -10.57 -12.43
CA GLU A 66 18.21 -11.30 -11.87
C GLU A 66 19.13 -10.42 -11.00
N LYS A 67 19.18 -9.11 -11.24
CA LYS A 67 20.05 -8.19 -10.46
C LYS A 67 19.72 -8.18 -8.97
N PHE A 68 18.48 -8.41 -8.60
CA PHE A 68 18.11 -8.58 -7.18
C PHE A 68 18.76 -9.79 -6.51
N PHE A 69 19.10 -10.83 -7.27
CA PHE A 69 19.61 -12.09 -6.75
C PHE A 69 21.13 -12.23 -6.81
N ARG A 70 21.85 -11.16 -7.14
CA ARG A 70 23.32 -11.18 -7.20
C ARG A 70 23.97 -11.31 -5.83
N THR A 71 23.35 -10.77 -4.79
CA THR A 71 23.81 -10.88 -3.40
C THR A 71 22.68 -11.33 -2.51
N ALA A 72 23.01 -11.93 -1.35
CA ALA A 72 22.03 -12.34 -0.37
C ALA A 72 21.23 -11.13 0.15
N ASP A 73 21.89 -10.00 0.38
CA ASP A 73 21.28 -8.78 0.88
C ASP A 73 20.32 -8.16 -0.14
N SER A 74 20.73 -8.06 -1.43
CA SER A 74 19.85 -7.52 -2.46
C SER A 74 18.62 -8.38 -2.70
N ALA A 75 18.73 -9.72 -2.53
CA ALA A 75 17.61 -10.64 -2.68
C ALA A 75 16.49 -10.39 -1.64
N VAL A 76 16.83 -9.86 -0.47
CA VAL A 76 15.86 -9.50 0.56
C VAL A 76 14.95 -8.36 0.12
N LEU A 77 15.38 -7.51 -0.81
CA LEU A 77 14.58 -6.40 -1.33
C LEU A 77 13.49 -6.83 -2.32
N PHE A 78 13.62 -8.00 -2.93
CA PHE A 78 12.73 -8.42 -4.01
C PHE A 78 11.26 -8.58 -3.60
N PRO A 79 10.91 -9.24 -2.46
CA PRO A 79 9.52 -9.31 -2.01
C PRO A 79 8.89 -7.93 -1.77
N GLU A 80 9.64 -6.97 -1.22
CA GLU A 80 9.14 -5.61 -1.01
C GLU A 80 8.92 -4.88 -2.34
N TYR A 81 9.81 -5.07 -3.31
CA TYR A 81 9.62 -4.54 -4.66
C TYR A 81 8.31 -5.06 -5.29
N ILE A 82 8.02 -6.36 -5.18
CA ILE A 82 6.76 -6.95 -5.64
C ILE A 82 5.57 -6.32 -4.92
N ALA A 83 5.61 -6.27 -3.58
CA ALA A 83 4.53 -5.74 -2.76
C ALA A 83 4.22 -4.27 -3.09
N ARG A 84 5.25 -3.44 -3.30
CA ARG A 84 5.09 -2.04 -3.69
C ARG A 84 4.52 -1.87 -5.10
N SER A 85 4.96 -2.71 -6.05
CA SER A 85 4.46 -2.65 -7.43
C SER A 85 2.98 -3.03 -7.51
N VAL A 86 2.55 -4.08 -6.79
CA VAL A 86 1.14 -4.48 -6.71
C VAL A 86 0.32 -3.40 -6.02
N ARG A 87 0.80 -2.85 -4.88
CA ARG A 87 0.10 -1.77 -4.17
C ARG A 87 -0.08 -0.54 -5.05
N GLN A 88 0.93 -0.17 -5.83
CA GLN A 88 0.83 0.93 -6.79
C GLN A 88 -0.28 0.68 -7.82
N GLY A 89 -0.42 -0.56 -8.33
CA GLY A 89 -1.53 -0.92 -9.22
C GLY A 89 -2.90 -0.78 -8.55
N MET A 90 -3.01 -1.20 -7.29
CA MET A 90 -4.25 -1.04 -6.51
C MET A 90 -4.60 0.45 -6.32
N GLU A 91 -3.62 1.29 -6.00
CA GLU A 91 -3.81 2.73 -5.77
C GLU A 91 -4.17 3.47 -7.06
N GLU A 92 -3.55 3.11 -8.19
CA GLU A 92 -3.85 3.70 -9.51
C GLU A 92 -5.28 3.38 -10.00
N GLY A 93 -5.84 2.23 -9.61
CA GLY A 93 -7.20 1.79 -9.94
C GLY A 93 -8.25 2.15 -8.89
N ASP A 94 -7.87 2.74 -7.77
CA ASP A 94 -8.77 3.00 -6.65
C ASP A 94 -9.65 4.24 -6.89
N ILE A 95 -10.93 3.99 -7.17
CA ILE A 95 -11.94 5.04 -7.32
C ILE A 95 -12.67 5.35 -5.99
N LEU A 96 -12.47 4.53 -4.95
CA LEU A 96 -13.19 4.67 -3.69
C LEU A 96 -13.02 6.05 -3.03
N PRO A 97 -11.83 6.68 -3.00
CA PRO A 97 -11.67 8.01 -2.43
C PRO A 97 -12.56 9.08 -3.06
N HIS A 98 -12.94 8.88 -4.34
CA HIS A 98 -13.73 9.84 -5.10
C HIS A 98 -15.25 9.67 -4.92
N ILE A 99 -15.71 8.52 -4.44
CA ILE A 99 -17.13 8.19 -4.30
C ILE A 99 -17.57 7.95 -2.84
N THR A 100 -16.63 7.83 -1.89
CA THR A 100 -16.94 7.63 -0.47
C THR A 100 -17.25 8.95 0.22
N ALA A 101 -18.39 8.99 0.93
CA ALA A 101 -18.77 10.12 1.77
C ALA A 101 -18.02 10.16 3.10
N ALA A 102 -17.63 9.00 3.63
CA ALA A 102 -16.92 8.87 4.89
C ALA A 102 -16.08 7.60 4.94
N VAL A 103 -14.96 7.65 5.65
CA VAL A 103 -14.07 6.50 5.91
C VAL A 103 -13.95 6.33 7.41
N THR A 104 -14.32 5.14 7.90
CA THR A 104 -14.23 4.79 9.32
C THR A 104 -13.24 3.63 9.50
N ARG A 105 -12.32 3.77 10.45
CA ARG A 105 -11.41 2.68 10.84
C ARG A 105 -12.04 1.93 11.99
N PHE A 106 -12.02 0.60 11.93
CA PHE A 106 -12.44 -0.26 13.02
C PHE A 106 -11.46 -1.42 13.21
N ASP A 107 -11.35 -1.89 14.45
CA ASP A 107 -10.53 -3.03 14.82
C ASP A 107 -11.45 -4.24 15.03
N GLY A 108 -11.57 -5.08 14.02
CA GLY A 108 -12.42 -6.27 14.08
C GLY A 108 -12.59 -6.94 12.73
N MET A 109 -13.23 -8.10 12.75
CA MET A 109 -13.51 -8.86 11.52
C MET A 109 -14.90 -8.58 10.94
N ASP A 110 -15.77 -7.97 11.73
CA ASP A 110 -17.18 -7.75 11.42
C ASP A 110 -17.56 -6.28 11.59
N TYR A 111 -18.25 -5.72 10.61
CA TYR A 111 -18.74 -4.34 10.66
C TYR A 111 -20.22 -4.27 10.31
N ARG A 112 -20.97 -3.50 11.08
CA ARG A 112 -22.39 -3.19 10.80
C ARG A 112 -22.50 -1.72 10.43
N SER A 113 -22.94 -1.45 9.22
CA SER A 113 -23.17 -0.08 8.74
C SER A 113 -24.48 0.48 9.29
N ILE A 114 -24.55 1.80 9.36
CA ILE A 114 -25.79 2.53 9.66
C ILE A 114 -26.47 2.85 8.33
N THR A 115 -27.75 2.58 8.22
CA THR A 115 -28.57 2.98 7.08
C THR A 115 -29.68 3.92 7.54
N ALA A 116 -29.86 5.00 6.78
CA ALA A 116 -31.07 5.83 6.88
C ALA A 116 -32.05 5.37 5.80
N GLU A 117 -33.35 5.55 6.03
CA GLU A 117 -34.36 5.27 5.02
C GLU A 117 -34.05 5.96 3.70
N ALA A 118 -34.17 5.23 2.59
CA ALA A 118 -33.80 5.70 1.26
C ALA A 118 -34.75 6.75 0.67
N GLY A 119 -35.83 7.10 1.34
CA GLY A 119 -36.81 8.07 0.88
C GLY A 119 -36.25 9.49 0.88
N GLY A 120 -36.26 10.18 -0.28
CA GLY A 120 -35.78 11.57 -0.39
C GLY A 120 -36.56 12.52 0.56
N ASP A 121 -37.80 12.17 0.84
CA ASP A 121 -38.71 12.94 1.68
C ASP A 121 -38.36 12.91 3.18
N SER A 122 -37.75 11.80 3.66
CA SER A 122 -37.31 11.64 5.05
C SER A 122 -36.03 12.40 5.40
N LYS A 123 -35.28 12.90 4.40
CA LYS A 123 -34.01 13.61 4.55
C LYS A 123 -34.11 15.12 4.29
N GLN A 124 -35.25 15.60 3.84
CA GLN A 124 -35.46 17.04 3.58
C GLN A 124 -35.97 17.74 4.84
N LEU A 125 -35.41 18.91 5.11
CA LEU A 125 -35.97 19.81 6.13
C LEU A 125 -37.29 20.35 5.63
N ARG A 126 -38.35 20.09 6.37
CA ARG A 126 -39.70 20.59 6.07
C ARG A 126 -40.02 21.83 6.87
N HIS A 127 -40.83 22.70 6.30
CA HIS A 127 -41.45 23.77 7.06
C HIS A 127 -42.36 23.17 8.12
N VAL A 128 -42.22 23.61 9.38
CA VAL A 128 -43.02 23.15 10.53
C VAL A 128 -43.74 24.36 11.10
N GLU A 129 -45.06 24.31 11.19
CA GLU A 129 -45.87 25.38 11.79
C GLU A 129 -45.68 25.40 13.31
N GLU A 130 -45.93 26.54 13.93
CA GLU A 130 -45.80 26.72 15.36
C GLU A 130 -46.76 25.78 16.08
N GLY A 131 -46.24 24.96 17.00
CA GLY A 131 -47.02 23.94 17.74
C GLY A 131 -47.21 22.61 17.01
N ALA A 132 -46.71 22.45 15.75
CA ALA A 132 -46.79 21.18 15.03
C ALA A 132 -45.64 20.23 15.44
N ALA A 133 -45.89 18.93 15.31
CA ALA A 133 -44.89 17.89 15.59
C ALA A 133 -43.76 17.94 14.56
N ILE A 134 -42.50 17.95 15.01
CA ILE A 134 -41.31 17.88 14.15
C ILE A 134 -41.24 16.49 13.51
N PRO A 135 -41.12 16.37 12.16
CA PRO A 135 -40.99 15.10 11.48
C PRO A 135 -39.70 14.37 11.91
N ALA A 136 -39.81 13.10 12.25
CA ALA A 136 -38.71 12.28 12.68
C ALA A 136 -38.07 11.53 11.50
N THR A 137 -36.76 11.42 11.49
CA THR A 137 -36.00 10.57 10.56
C THR A 137 -35.48 9.36 11.32
N THR A 138 -35.80 8.18 10.83
CA THR A 138 -35.33 6.93 11.44
C THR A 138 -33.98 6.52 10.93
N ILE A 139 -33.02 6.32 11.83
CA ILE A 139 -31.68 5.78 11.52
C ILE A 139 -31.64 4.35 12.09
N GLN A 140 -31.36 3.39 11.26
CA GLN A 140 -31.31 1.98 11.63
C GLN A 140 -29.91 1.39 11.40
N VAL A 141 -29.54 0.43 12.23
CA VAL A 141 -28.33 -0.38 11.99
C VAL A 141 -28.66 -1.45 10.96
N GLN A 142 -27.84 -1.54 9.93
CA GLN A 142 -28.03 -2.56 8.89
C GLN A 142 -27.90 -3.96 9.50
N SER A 143 -28.87 -4.83 9.18
CA SER A 143 -28.88 -6.22 9.67
C SER A 143 -27.81 -7.08 9.00
N ASN A 144 -27.37 -6.70 7.80
CA ASN A 144 -26.33 -7.43 7.05
C ASN A 144 -24.93 -7.14 7.60
N LEU A 145 -24.25 -8.20 8.03
CA LEU A 145 -22.89 -8.13 8.51
C LEU A 145 -21.91 -8.07 7.33
N VAL A 146 -21.11 -7.01 7.27
CA VAL A 146 -20.01 -6.91 6.30
C VAL A 146 -18.79 -7.62 6.88
N LYS A 147 -18.42 -8.76 6.29
CA LYS A 147 -17.25 -9.54 6.73
C LYS A 147 -16.02 -9.21 5.89
N LEU A 148 -14.88 -9.06 6.56
CA LEU A 148 -13.59 -8.92 5.89
C LEU A 148 -13.23 -10.21 5.13
N ARG A 149 -12.94 -10.09 3.83
CA ARG A 149 -12.49 -11.23 3.00
C ARG A 149 -11.03 -11.04 2.64
N LYS A 150 -10.23 -12.06 2.92
CA LYS A 150 -8.82 -12.09 2.51
C LYS A 150 -8.71 -12.53 1.05
N ARG A 151 -7.99 -11.76 0.25
CA ARG A 151 -7.66 -12.08 -1.15
C ARG A 151 -6.15 -12.07 -1.30
N GLY A 152 -5.63 -12.91 -2.16
CA GLY A 152 -4.20 -12.97 -2.43
C GLY A 152 -3.90 -13.76 -3.70
N ARG A 153 -2.77 -13.48 -4.31
CA ARG A 153 -2.25 -14.20 -5.47
C ARG A 153 -0.74 -14.40 -5.28
N MET A 154 -0.24 -15.55 -5.67
CA MET A 154 1.19 -15.86 -5.67
C MET A 154 1.73 -15.70 -7.10
N PRO A 155 2.59 -14.71 -7.38
CA PRO A 155 3.26 -14.62 -8.67
C PRO A 155 4.30 -15.75 -8.79
N VAL A 156 4.30 -16.44 -9.92
CA VAL A 156 5.28 -17.47 -10.27
C VAL A 156 5.93 -17.05 -11.58
N ALA A 157 7.26 -17.03 -11.64
CA ALA A 157 8.01 -16.69 -12.82
C ALA A 157 8.95 -17.83 -13.21
N SER A 158 9.15 -18.06 -14.53
CA SER A 158 10.14 -18.99 -15.02
C SER A 158 11.56 -18.47 -14.81
N TYR A 159 12.55 -19.37 -14.88
CA TYR A 159 13.96 -18.99 -14.78
C TYR A 159 14.36 -17.96 -15.86
N GLU A 160 13.87 -18.16 -17.09
CA GLU A 160 14.13 -17.25 -18.21
C GLU A 160 13.53 -15.86 -17.95
N ALA A 161 12.31 -15.80 -17.38
CA ALA A 161 11.67 -14.54 -17.03
C ALA A 161 12.50 -13.77 -15.99
N VAL A 162 13.03 -14.44 -14.97
CA VAL A 162 13.88 -13.80 -13.95
C VAL A 162 15.20 -13.33 -14.57
N ARG A 163 15.79 -14.11 -15.46
CA ARG A 163 17.12 -13.85 -16.03
C ARG A 163 17.12 -12.75 -17.09
N TYR A 164 16.10 -12.69 -17.93
CA TYR A 164 16.10 -11.82 -19.12
C TYR A 164 15.06 -10.70 -19.06
N GLN A 165 14.04 -10.81 -18.21
CA GLN A 165 12.98 -9.80 -18.16
C GLN A 165 13.48 -8.51 -17.50
N LYS A 166 13.24 -7.37 -18.14
CA LYS A 166 13.51 -6.06 -17.56
C LYS A 166 12.51 -5.73 -16.44
N LEU A 167 12.99 -5.10 -15.38
CA LEU A 167 12.20 -4.72 -14.22
C LEU A 167 11.05 -3.77 -14.56
N ASP A 168 11.22 -2.90 -15.55
CA ASP A 168 10.16 -1.98 -15.97
C ASP A 168 8.93 -2.74 -16.48
N LEU A 169 9.13 -3.71 -17.40
CA LEU A 169 8.05 -4.57 -17.91
C LEU A 169 7.48 -5.49 -16.83
N PHE A 170 8.35 -6.00 -15.96
CA PHE A 170 7.92 -6.83 -14.84
C PHE A 170 7.03 -6.03 -13.87
N THR A 171 7.36 -4.76 -13.61
CA THR A 171 6.54 -3.84 -12.81
C THR A 171 5.15 -3.65 -13.41
N VAL A 172 5.04 -3.47 -14.74
CA VAL A 172 3.74 -3.32 -15.43
C VAL A 172 2.86 -4.55 -15.17
N THR A 173 3.42 -5.75 -15.32
CA THR A 173 2.69 -7.00 -15.06
C THR A 173 2.24 -7.12 -13.60
N LEU A 174 3.10 -6.71 -12.64
CA LEU A 174 2.76 -6.73 -11.21
C LEU A 174 1.65 -5.73 -10.86
N ARG A 175 1.63 -4.54 -11.49
CA ARG A 175 0.56 -3.57 -11.30
C ARG A 175 -0.80 -4.07 -11.78
N GLN A 176 -0.83 -4.88 -12.84
CA GLN A 176 -2.07 -5.48 -13.35
C GLN A 176 -2.65 -6.55 -12.40
N ILE A 177 -1.90 -7.00 -11.39
CA ILE A 177 -2.38 -7.93 -10.37
C ILE A 177 -3.18 -7.18 -9.28
N GLY A 178 -2.84 -5.93 -9.00
CA GLY A 178 -3.54 -5.05 -8.06
C GLY A 178 -4.78 -4.45 -8.67
#